data_b3bb65d145891b3740c577890739a560
#
_entry.id   b3bb65d145891b3740c577890739a560
#
_cell.length_a   1.000
_cell.length_b   1.000
_cell.length_c   1.000
_cell.angle_alpha   90.00
_cell.angle_beta   90.00
_cell.angle_gamma   90.00
#
_symmetry.space_group_name_H-M   'P 1'
#
loop_
_entity.id
_entity.type
_entity.pdbx_description
1 polymer ?
#
loop_
_entity_poly.entity_id
_entity_poly.type
_entity_poly.pdbx_seq_one_letter_code
_entity_poly.pdbx_strand_id
1 'polypeptide(L)'
;MLYGIDISSNQGKIDFNRVKNAGVEFIIIRTTTKNQNPDVRLGEYVKGCCEFEIPFAFYKYMYALSPDGARTEAKAVVSTLNTIGVLPSKSIVVYADVEDKTQFALSTPALTLVVQAFKEEILSSGYSFGLYMSKSPYETKEVDYTLFNDKIWLARYPFTTARGLKDVPNDTYKPKAKNGELVGWQHSSKGIVSGINGYVDLDVFYGDMTIGEVSPSYYATPEFTLIECLNKIGVYPSMETRKRIAIANNIPNYTGTKEQNLLMLALLKDGKLKTA
;
A
#
# COMPACT_ATOMS: atom_id res chain seq x y z
N MET A 1 6.47 -18.59 0.65
CA MET A 1 5.12 -18.21 1.12
C MET A 1 5.32 -17.22 2.24
N LEU A 2 4.71 -16.05 2.13
CA LEU A 2 4.77 -14.96 3.09
C LEU A 2 3.42 -14.84 3.81
N TYR A 3 3.46 -14.47 5.09
CA TYR A 3 2.27 -14.24 5.92
C TYR A 3 2.05 -12.75 6.12
N GLY A 4 0.88 -12.27 5.81
CA GLY A 4 0.57 -10.84 5.87
C GLY A 4 -0.87 -10.54 6.25
N ILE A 5 -1.15 -9.27 6.16
CA ILE A 5 -2.46 -8.70 6.48
C ILE A 5 -2.81 -7.63 5.47
N ASP A 6 -4.09 -7.39 5.28
CA ASP A 6 -4.52 -6.15 4.65
C ASP A 6 -5.27 -5.26 5.64
N ILE A 7 -5.08 -3.96 5.48
CA ILE A 7 -5.51 -2.96 6.45
C ILE A 7 -6.10 -1.71 5.81
N SER A 8 -6.97 -1.08 6.57
CA SER A 8 -7.54 0.23 6.29
C SER A 8 -7.69 1.01 7.58
N SER A 9 -8.19 2.22 7.53
CA SER A 9 -8.51 3.00 8.74
C SER A 9 -9.41 2.27 9.74
N ASN A 10 -10.06 1.17 9.33
CA ASN A 10 -10.88 0.34 10.21
C ASN A 10 -10.07 -0.31 11.34
N GLN A 11 -8.80 -0.63 11.12
CA GLN A 11 -7.91 -1.20 12.14
C GLN A 11 -7.44 -0.17 13.17
N GLY A 12 -7.72 1.12 12.95
CA GLY A 12 -7.39 2.18 13.89
C GLY A 12 -5.87 2.37 14.07
N LYS A 13 -5.43 2.66 15.29
CA LYS A 13 -4.00 2.81 15.58
C LYS A 13 -3.34 1.43 15.66
N ILE A 14 -2.24 1.27 14.93
CA ILE A 14 -1.46 0.02 14.86
C ILE A 14 -0.09 0.22 15.53
N ASP A 15 0.32 -0.75 16.33
CA ASP A 15 1.68 -0.86 16.86
C ASP A 15 2.52 -1.73 15.89
N PHE A 16 3.21 -1.09 14.96
CA PHE A 16 3.99 -1.77 13.91
C PHE A 16 5.16 -2.57 14.46
N ASN A 17 5.74 -2.19 15.60
CA ASN A 17 6.76 -3.00 16.26
C ASN A 17 6.18 -4.36 16.69
N ARG A 18 5.02 -4.34 17.34
CA ARG A 18 4.35 -5.59 17.74
C ARG A 18 3.86 -6.41 16.54
N VAL A 19 3.39 -5.75 15.48
CA VAL A 19 2.98 -6.40 14.22
C VAL A 19 4.16 -7.11 13.57
N LYS A 20 5.32 -6.44 13.45
CA LYS A 20 6.55 -7.06 12.93
C LYS A 20 6.99 -8.25 13.78
N ASN A 21 7.00 -8.09 15.12
CA ASN A 21 7.37 -9.14 16.05
C ASN A 21 6.37 -10.32 16.09
N ALA A 22 5.12 -10.10 15.69
CA ALA A 22 4.13 -11.16 15.51
C ALA A 22 4.39 -12.02 14.25
N GLY A 23 5.33 -11.60 13.40
CA GLY A 23 5.76 -12.32 12.21
C GLY A 23 5.00 -11.92 10.94
N VAL A 24 4.40 -10.73 10.91
CA VAL A 24 3.84 -10.15 9.68
C VAL A 24 4.99 -9.80 8.74
N GLU A 25 4.95 -10.38 7.54
CA GLU A 25 6.01 -10.26 6.53
C GLU A 25 5.64 -9.27 5.43
N PHE A 26 4.36 -8.89 5.26
CA PHE A 26 3.90 -7.86 4.36
C PHE A 26 2.56 -7.28 4.80
N ILE A 27 2.23 -6.09 4.30
CA ILE A 27 0.96 -5.41 4.54
C ILE A 27 0.41 -4.85 3.22
N ILE A 28 -0.89 -5.06 2.96
CA ILE A 28 -1.59 -4.41 1.84
C ILE A 28 -2.48 -3.31 2.41
N ILE A 29 -2.33 -2.06 1.93
CA ILE A 29 -2.90 -0.88 2.56
C ILE A 29 -3.95 -0.24 1.64
N ARG A 30 -5.13 0.07 2.18
CA ARG A 30 -6.15 0.82 1.43
C ARG A 30 -5.66 2.22 1.11
N THR A 31 -5.79 2.62 -0.17
CA THR A 31 -5.35 3.94 -0.63
C THR A 31 -6.38 5.03 -0.40
N THR A 32 -7.59 4.87 -0.95
CA THR A 32 -8.64 5.89 -0.95
C THR A 32 -10.00 5.32 -0.55
N THR A 33 -10.86 6.19 -0.03
CA THR A 33 -12.24 5.89 0.33
C THR A 33 -13.17 5.89 -0.89
N LYS A 34 -14.47 5.67 -0.68
CA LYS A 34 -15.51 5.76 -1.71
C LYS A 34 -15.54 7.13 -2.39
N ASN A 35 -15.35 8.20 -1.63
CA ASN A 35 -15.37 9.57 -2.15
C ASN A 35 -14.00 10.00 -2.71
N GLN A 36 -13.09 9.06 -2.96
CA GLN A 36 -11.75 9.25 -3.49
C GLN A 36 -10.82 10.12 -2.61
N ASN A 37 -11.23 10.38 -1.38
CA ASN A 37 -10.33 10.97 -0.38
C ASN A 37 -9.30 9.93 0.07
N PRO A 38 -8.08 10.33 0.41
CA PRO A 38 -7.10 9.43 1.02
C PRO A 38 -7.70 8.70 2.24
N ASP A 39 -7.36 7.44 2.44
CA ASP A 39 -7.63 6.79 3.71
C ASP A 39 -6.91 7.57 4.81
N VAL A 40 -7.64 7.93 5.87
CA VAL A 40 -7.15 8.85 6.90
C VAL A 40 -5.92 8.34 7.65
N ARG A 41 -5.62 7.05 7.55
CA ARG A 41 -4.44 6.44 8.19
C ARG A 41 -3.37 5.98 7.22
N LEU A 42 -3.58 6.17 5.91
CA LEU A 42 -2.64 5.68 4.89
C LEU A 42 -1.20 6.15 5.14
N GLY A 43 -1.01 7.45 5.40
CA GLY A 43 0.32 8.02 5.68
C GLY A 43 0.96 7.43 6.93
N GLU A 44 0.19 7.26 8.02
CA GLU A 44 0.63 6.60 9.25
C GLU A 44 1.06 5.16 8.99
N TYR A 45 0.29 4.43 8.19
CA TYR A 45 0.57 3.02 7.90
C TYR A 45 1.79 2.84 7.00
N VAL A 46 1.93 3.63 5.95
CA VAL A 46 3.12 3.63 5.11
C VAL A 46 4.37 3.98 5.93
N LYS A 47 4.27 4.98 6.83
CA LYS A 47 5.34 5.33 7.76
C LYS A 47 5.74 4.15 8.62
N GLY A 48 4.77 3.47 9.25
CA GLY A 48 5.03 2.31 10.08
C GLY A 48 5.68 1.17 9.30
N CYS A 49 5.22 0.89 8.08
CA CYS A 49 5.85 -0.11 7.22
C CYS A 49 7.31 0.24 6.90
N CYS A 50 7.60 1.49 6.55
CA CYS A 50 8.97 1.94 6.28
C CYS A 50 9.86 1.89 7.53
N GLU A 51 9.34 2.30 8.69
CA GLU A 51 10.09 2.34 9.94
C GLU A 51 10.51 0.94 10.41
N PHE A 52 9.62 -0.03 10.26
CA PHE A 52 9.87 -1.41 10.69
C PHE A 52 10.24 -2.36 9.54
N GLU A 53 10.58 -1.83 8.37
CA GLU A 53 11.00 -2.59 7.18
C GLU A 53 10.03 -3.72 6.85
N ILE A 54 8.72 -3.41 6.80
CA ILE A 54 7.68 -4.33 6.38
C ILE A 54 7.35 -4.04 4.93
N PRO A 55 7.53 -4.99 4.00
CA PRO A 55 7.08 -4.88 2.61
C PRO A 55 5.60 -4.52 2.52
N PHE A 56 5.23 -3.69 1.55
CA PHE A 56 3.85 -3.29 1.39
C PHE A 56 3.40 -3.15 -0.07
N ALA A 57 2.10 -3.29 -0.26
CA ALA A 57 1.39 -3.01 -1.50
C ALA A 57 0.13 -2.21 -1.17
N PHE A 58 -0.65 -1.88 -2.19
CA PHE A 58 -1.85 -1.07 -2.01
C PHE A 58 -3.08 -1.73 -2.62
N TYR A 59 -4.26 -1.38 -2.10
CA TYR A 59 -5.51 -1.70 -2.74
C TYR A 59 -6.46 -0.50 -2.81
N LYS A 60 -7.35 -0.53 -3.78
CA LYS A 60 -8.48 0.37 -3.92
C LYS A 60 -9.76 -0.45 -3.97
N TYR A 61 -10.62 -0.32 -2.95
CA TYR A 61 -12.00 -0.80 -3.03
C TYR A 61 -12.73 0.00 -4.10
N MET A 62 -13.03 -0.63 -5.23
CA MET A 62 -13.62 0.04 -6.40
C MET A 62 -15.13 0.21 -6.23
N TYR A 63 -15.63 1.38 -6.65
CA TYR A 63 -17.06 1.69 -6.70
C TYR A 63 -17.51 2.12 -8.10
N ALA A 64 -16.58 2.35 -9.02
CA ALA A 64 -16.87 2.83 -10.36
C ALA A 64 -17.78 1.87 -11.10
N LEU A 65 -18.77 2.45 -11.82
CA LEU A 65 -19.73 1.75 -12.68
C LEU A 65 -19.52 2.07 -14.17
N SER A 66 -18.48 2.84 -14.49
CA SER A 66 -18.12 3.19 -15.85
C SER A 66 -16.60 3.28 -16.00
N PRO A 67 -16.04 3.12 -17.21
CA PRO A 67 -14.61 3.29 -17.46
C PRO A 67 -14.07 4.66 -17.03
N ASP A 68 -14.79 5.75 -17.25
CA ASP A 68 -14.37 7.10 -16.84
C ASP A 68 -14.36 7.26 -15.31
N GLY A 69 -15.34 6.67 -14.63
CA GLY A 69 -15.35 6.59 -13.17
C GLY A 69 -14.14 5.83 -12.64
N ALA A 70 -13.78 4.72 -13.27
CA ALA A 70 -12.62 3.91 -12.90
C ALA A 70 -11.29 4.66 -13.12
N ARG A 71 -11.16 5.39 -14.24
CA ARG A 71 -9.98 6.27 -14.44
C ARG A 71 -9.91 7.37 -13.37
N THR A 72 -11.06 7.93 -12.97
CA THR A 72 -11.10 8.92 -11.88
C THR A 72 -10.65 8.32 -10.54
N GLU A 73 -11.11 7.12 -10.20
CA GLU A 73 -10.64 6.40 -9.00
C GLU A 73 -9.14 6.11 -9.05
N ALA A 74 -8.63 5.63 -10.18
CA ALA A 74 -7.21 5.34 -10.37
C ALA A 74 -6.34 6.61 -10.25
N LYS A 75 -6.75 7.72 -10.85
CA LYS A 75 -6.06 9.02 -10.72
C LYS A 75 -6.03 9.51 -9.27
N ALA A 76 -7.11 9.32 -8.52
CA ALA A 76 -7.15 9.64 -7.10
C ALA A 76 -6.16 8.79 -6.29
N VAL A 77 -6.05 7.49 -6.60
CA VAL A 77 -5.03 6.61 -6.01
C VAL A 77 -3.63 7.12 -6.29
N VAL A 78 -3.30 7.36 -7.56
CA VAL A 78 -1.97 7.84 -7.98
C VAL A 78 -1.64 9.18 -7.33
N SER A 79 -2.57 10.15 -7.35
CA SER A 79 -2.39 11.44 -6.70
C SER A 79 -2.14 11.30 -5.20
N THR A 80 -2.88 10.41 -4.54
CA THR A 80 -2.72 10.13 -3.11
C THR A 80 -1.34 9.55 -2.80
N LEU A 81 -0.90 8.53 -3.55
CA LEU A 81 0.42 7.91 -3.38
C LEU A 81 1.54 8.92 -3.61
N ASN A 82 1.43 9.74 -4.66
CA ASN A 82 2.40 10.81 -4.91
C ASN A 82 2.43 11.85 -3.77
N THR A 83 1.27 12.21 -3.21
CA THR A 83 1.19 13.19 -2.11
C THR A 83 1.89 12.69 -0.85
N ILE A 84 1.79 11.40 -0.54
CA ILE A 84 2.50 10.80 0.58
C ILE A 84 3.91 10.35 0.22
N GLY A 85 4.41 10.67 -0.96
CA GLY A 85 5.80 10.44 -1.39
C GLY A 85 6.14 9.00 -1.78
N VAL A 86 5.15 8.14 -2.02
CA VAL A 86 5.40 6.81 -2.58
C VAL A 86 5.78 6.95 -4.05
N LEU A 87 7.00 6.55 -4.40
CA LEU A 87 7.49 6.66 -5.77
C LEU A 87 6.90 5.58 -6.68
N PRO A 88 6.49 5.94 -7.91
CA PRO A 88 6.08 4.95 -8.90
C PRO A 88 7.19 3.92 -9.13
N SER A 89 6.82 2.65 -9.01
CA SER A 89 7.73 1.53 -9.23
C SER A 89 6.95 0.30 -9.68
N LYS A 90 7.52 -0.49 -10.58
CA LYS A 90 6.96 -1.78 -10.98
C LYS A 90 7.01 -2.84 -9.87
N SER A 91 7.75 -2.59 -8.81
CA SER A 91 7.71 -3.43 -7.60
C SER A 91 6.50 -3.16 -6.71
N ILE A 92 5.87 -1.98 -6.84
CA ILE A 92 4.67 -1.61 -6.07
C ILE A 92 3.41 -2.00 -6.86
N VAL A 93 2.62 -2.87 -6.26
CA VAL A 93 1.35 -3.32 -6.84
C VAL A 93 0.20 -2.52 -6.25
N VAL A 94 -0.71 -2.07 -7.11
CA VAL A 94 -2.01 -1.53 -6.73
C VAL A 94 -3.08 -2.52 -7.17
N TYR A 95 -3.76 -3.12 -6.20
CA TYR A 95 -4.85 -4.06 -6.46
C TYR A 95 -6.17 -3.32 -6.68
N ALA A 96 -6.86 -3.64 -7.77
CA ALA A 96 -8.26 -3.33 -7.94
C ALA A 96 -9.07 -4.33 -7.12
N ASP A 97 -9.70 -3.88 -6.07
CA ASP A 97 -10.57 -4.66 -5.21
C ASP A 97 -12.01 -4.55 -5.73
N VAL A 98 -12.44 -5.61 -6.43
CA VAL A 98 -13.72 -5.68 -7.15
C VAL A 98 -14.68 -6.60 -6.38
N GLU A 99 -15.45 -6.01 -5.48
CA GLU A 99 -16.39 -6.76 -4.63
C GLU A 99 -17.70 -6.01 -4.32
N ASP A 100 -17.85 -4.76 -4.80
CA ASP A 100 -19.06 -3.99 -4.53
C ASP A 100 -20.27 -4.57 -5.30
N LYS A 101 -21.35 -4.82 -4.56
CA LYS A 101 -22.57 -5.43 -5.13
C LYS A 101 -23.18 -4.62 -6.27
N THR A 102 -22.98 -3.30 -6.29
CA THR A 102 -23.49 -2.46 -7.38
C THR A 102 -22.74 -2.70 -8.67
N GLN A 103 -21.46 -3.09 -8.61
CA GLN A 103 -20.66 -3.46 -9.77
C GLN A 103 -21.15 -4.78 -10.38
N PHE A 104 -21.55 -5.75 -9.56
CA PHE A 104 -22.07 -7.03 -10.02
C PHE A 104 -23.48 -6.94 -10.64
N ALA A 105 -24.12 -5.76 -10.62
CA ALA A 105 -25.31 -5.48 -11.42
C ALA A 105 -24.99 -5.13 -12.88
N LEU A 106 -23.72 -4.85 -13.20
CA LEU A 106 -23.26 -4.66 -14.58
C LEU A 106 -23.12 -6.02 -15.28
N SER A 107 -23.23 -5.99 -16.61
CA SER A 107 -22.84 -7.19 -17.38
C SER A 107 -21.33 -7.43 -17.28
N THR A 108 -20.92 -8.71 -17.40
CA THR A 108 -19.48 -9.08 -17.41
C THR A 108 -18.65 -8.22 -18.36
N PRO A 109 -19.04 -7.97 -19.62
CA PRO A 109 -18.26 -7.09 -20.50
C PRO A 109 -18.15 -5.64 -19.96
N ALA A 110 -19.24 -5.10 -19.40
CA ALA A 110 -19.25 -3.73 -18.88
C ALA A 110 -18.33 -3.61 -17.65
N LEU A 111 -18.42 -4.52 -16.68
CA LEU A 111 -17.55 -4.52 -15.51
C LEU A 111 -16.10 -4.76 -15.90
N THR A 112 -15.85 -5.62 -16.88
CA THR A 112 -14.50 -5.87 -17.41
C THR A 112 -13.87 -4.59 -17.96
N LEU A 113 -14.61 -3.80 -18.74
CA LEU A 113 -14.12 -2.51 -19.25
C LEU A 113 -13.84 -1.50 -18.13
N VAL A 114 -14.64 -1.51 -17.05
CA VAL A 114 -14.39 -0.69 -15.86
C VAL A 114 -13.05 -1.05 -15.21
N VAL A 115 -12.80 -2.34 -14.98
CA VAL A 115 -11.54 -2.80 -14.38
C VAL A 115 -10.34 -2.56 -15.30
N GLN A 116 -10.49 -2.75 -16.61
CA GLN A 116 -9.45 -2.44 -17.59
C GLN A 116 -9.05 -0.96 -17.58
N ALA A 117 -10.04 -0.06 -17.50
CA ALA A 117 -9.78 1.37 -17.45
C ALA A 117 -8.99 1.78 -16.18
N PHE A 118 -9.29 1.16 -15.04
CA PHE A 118 -8.49 1.34 -13.82
C PHE A 118 -7.06 0.82 -14.01
N LYS A 119 -6.90 -0.41 -14.53
CA LYS A 119 -5.60 -1.03 -14.82
C LYS A 119 -4.73 -0.15 -15.72
N GLU A 120 -5.29 0.34 -16.83
CA GLU A 120 -4.56 1.19 -17.78
C GLU A 120 -3.97 2.44 -17.11
N GLU A 121 -4.75 3.11 -16.27
CA GLU A 121 -4.33 4.31 -15.55
C GLU A 121 -3.22 4.00 -14.52
N ILE A 122 -3.35 2.90 -13.77
CA ILE A 122 -2.32 2.46 -12.81
C ILE A 122 -1.01 2.13 -13.51
N LEU A 123 -1.08 1.35 -14.61
CA LEU A 123 0.11 0.95 -15.37
C LEU A 123 0.81 2.14 -16.04
N SER A 124 0.04 3.08 -16.61
CA SER A 124 0.58 4.30 -17.25
C SER A 124 1.25 5.23 -16.25
N SER A 125 0.82 5.18 -14.99
CA SER A 125 1.41 5.94 -13.88
C SER A 125 2.67 5.30 -13.28
N GLY A 126 3.14 4.17 -13.82
CA GLY A 126 4.41 3.55 -13.44
C GLY A 126 4.31 2.50 -12.32
N TYR A 127 3.14 2.22 -11.79
CA TYR A 127 2.89 1.14 -10.84
C TYR A 127 2.60 -0.20 -11.53
N SER A 128 2.62 -1.30 -10.78
CA SER A 128 2.06 -2.58 -11.23
C SER A 128 0.60 -2.71 -10.84
N PHE A 129 -0.13 -3.49 -11.60
CA PHE A 129 -1.54 -3.78 -11.35
C PHE A 129 -1.73 -5.20 -10.82
N GLY A 130 -2.72 -5.38 -9.94
CA GLY A 130 -3.25 -6.67 -9.52
C GLY A 130 -4.77 -6.63 -9.43
N LEU A 131 -5.40 -7.79 -9.50
CA LEU A 131 -6.84 -7.94 -9.34
C LEU A 131 -7.13 -8.70 -8.04
N TYR A 132 -7.94 -8.10 -7.16
CA TYR A 132 -8.52 -8.79 -6.02
C TYR A 132 -10.02 -8.99 -6.23
N MET A 133 -10.47 -10.19 -5.92
CA MET A 133 -11.89 -10.58 -5.89
C MET A 133 -12.13 -11.67 -4.87
N SER A 134 -13.36 -11.77 -4.37
CA SER A 134 -13.81 -12.99 -3.72
C SER A 134 -13.86 -14.15 -4.72
N LYS A 135 -13.57 -15.38 -4.23
CA LYS A 135 -13.54 -16.60 -5.07
C LYS A 135 -14.82 -16.78 -5.89
N SER A 136 -15.99 -16.60 -5.29
CA SER A 136 -17.26 -16.87 -5.98
C SER A 136 -17.49 -15.94 -7.17
N PRO A 137 -17.48 -14.60 -7.05
CA PRO A 137 -17.59 -13.70 -8.21
C PRO A 137 -16.51 -13.95 -9.26
N TYR A 138 -15.30 -14.30 -8.86
CA TYR A 138 -14.23 -14.65 -9.80
C TYR A 138 -14.57 -15.90 -10.60
N GLU A 139 -15.04 -16.97 -9.96
CA GLU A 139 -15.37 -18.25 -10.63
C GLU A 139 -16.63 -18.14 -11.50
N THR A 140 -17.62 -17.32 -11.11
CA THR A 140 -18.83 -17.04 -11.92
C THR A 140 -18.56 -16.04 -13.06
N LYS A 141 -17.31 -15.54 -13.15
CA LYS A 141 -16.88 -14.67 -14.23
C LYS A 141 -17.62 -13.33 -14.27
N GLU A 142 -17.81 -12.72 -13.10
CA GLU A 142 -18.34 -11.35 -13.01
C GLU A 142 -17.44 -10.35 -13.75
N VAL A 143 -16.11 -10.61 -13.76
CA VAL A 143 -15.13 -9.97 -14.62
C VAL A 143 -14.57 -11.01 -15.58
N ASP A 144 -14.38 -10.66 -16.84
CA ASP A 144 -13.70 -11.56 -17.77
C ASP A 144 -12.20 -11.67 -17.44
N TYR A 145 -11.89 -12.57 -16.51
CA TYR A 145 -10.53 -12.78 -16.04
C TYR A 145 -9.56 -13.22 -17.16
N THR A 146 -10.06 -13.70 -18.30
CA THR A 146 -9.18 -14.09 -19.44
C THR A 146 -8.43 -12.90 -20.03
N LEU A 147 -8.90 -11.68 -19.78
CA LEU A 147 -8.27 -10.42 -20.18
C LEU A 147 -7.28 -9.88 -19.14
N PHE A 148 -7.15 -10.56 -17.98
CA PHE A 148 -6.23 -10.18 -16.92
C PHE A 148 -5.19 -11.29 -16.69
N ASN A 149 -4.06 -11.18 -17.40
CA ASN A 149 -2.89 -12.02 -17.15
C ASN A 149 -1.96 -11.32 -16.15
N ASP A 150 -2.51 -10.97 -15.00
CA ASP A 150 -1.89 -10.12 -13.99
C ASP A 150 -1.72 -10.90 -12.68
N LYS A 151 -1.34 -10.18 -11.63
CA LYS A 151 -1.27 -10.69 -10.27
C LYS A 151 -2.67 -10.83 -9.69
N ILE A 152 -3.09 -12.05 -9.38
CA ILE A 152 -4.43 -12.38 -8.87
C ILE A 152 -4.35 -12.67 -7.37
N TRP A 153 -5.10 -11.90 -6.58
CA TRP A 153 -5.29 -12.09 -5.16
C TRP A 153 -6.77 -12.44 -4.91
N LEU A 154 -7.02 -13.62 -4.38
CA LEU A 154 -8.39 -14.13 -4.20
C LEU A 154 -8.73 -14.33 -2.73
N ALA A 155 -9.95 -13.89 -2.34
CA ALA A 155 -10.49 -14.21 -1.03
C ALA A 155 -11.29 -15.49 -1.05
N ARG A 156 -11.04 -16.33 -0.05
CA ARG A 156 -11.86 -17.49 0.31
C ARG A 156 -11.68 -17.78 1.79
N TYR A 157 -12.76 -17.68 2.55
CA TYR A 157 -12.79 -17.91 3.99
C TYR A 157 -13.39 -19.27 4.33
N PRO A 158 -12.59 -20.33 4.45
CA PRO A 158 -13.10 -21.68 4.75
C PRO A 158 -13.67 -21.79 6.16
N PHE A 159 -13.25 -20.90 7.07
CA PHE A 159 -13.63 -20.92 8.47
C PHE A 159 -14.11 -19.55 8.93
N THR A 160 -15.04 -19.54 9.87
CA THR A 160 -15.66 -18.31 10.43
C THR A 160 -15.16 -17.97 11.84
N THR A 161 -14.28 -18.80 12.41
CA THR A 161 -13.67 -18.60 13.73
C THR A 161 -12.46 -17.70 13.64
N ALA A 162 -12.11 -17.08 14.78
CA ALA A 162 -10.87 -16.30 14.91
C ALA A 162 -9.63 -17.18 14.66
N ARG A 163 -8.60 -16.61 14.03
CA ARG A 163 -7.39 -17.33 13.61
C ARG A 163 -6.14 -16.51 13.88
N GLY A 164 -5.06 -17.20 14.19
CA GLY A 164 -3.73 -16.59 14.23
C GLY A 164 -3.14 -16.40 12.83
N LEU A 165 -2.15 -15.54 12.72
CA LEU A 165 -1.49 -15.16 11.45
C LEU A 165 -1.07 -16.38 10.60
N LYS A 166 -0.54 -17.42 11.23
CA LYS A 166 -0.02 -18.63 10.55
C LYS A 166 -1.02 -19.78 10.47
N ASP A 167 -2.27 -19.58 10.91
CA ASP A 167 -3.32 -20.61 10.86
C ASP A 167 -3.93 -20.69 9.46
N VAL A 168 -3.11 -20.93 8.46
CA VAL A 168 -3.53 -21.03 7.06
C VAL A 168 -4.34 -22.32 6.87
N PRO A 169 -5.52 -22.26 6.22
CA PRO A 169 -6.26 -23.46 5.91
C PRO A 169 -5.51 -24.39 4.96
N ASN A 170 -5.86 -25.69 5.00
CA ASN A 170 -5.26 -26.68 4.11
C ASN A 170 -5.41 -26.29 2.63
N ASP A 171 -4.45 -26.67 1.80
CA ASP A 171 -4.38 -26.34 0.37
C ASP A 171 -5.61 -26.80 -0.45
N THR A 172 -6.41 -27.76 0.06
CA THR A 172 -7.69 -28.11 -0.58
C THR A 172 -8.70 -26.96 -0.60
N TYR A 173 -8.52 -25.97 0.27
CA TYR A 173 -9.32 -24.74 0.29
C TYR A 173 -8.71 -23.61 -0.55
N LYS A 174 -7.46 -23.71 -0.94
CA LYS A 174 -6.78 -22.68 -1.71
C LYS A 174 -7.53 -22.38 -3.02
N PRO A 175 -7.87 -21.11 -3.29
CA PRO A 175 -8.48 -20.75 -4.57
C PRO A 175 -7.46 -20.95 -5.71
N LYS A 176 -7.96 -21.00 -6.94
CA LYS A 176 -7.11 -21.13 -8.13
C LYS A 176 -7.40 -19.97 -9.08
N ALA A 177 -6.36 -19.28 -9.51
CA ALA A 177 -6.48 -18.39 -10.63
C ALA A 177 -6.79 -19.18 -11.91
N LYS A 178 -7.71 -18.68 -12.71
CA LYS A 178 -8.08 -19.26 -14.01
C LYS A 178 -7.22 -18.71 -15.14
N ASN A 179 -6.71 -17.51 -14.95
CA ASN A 179 -5.76 -16.84 -15.80
C ASN A 179 -4.88 -15.95 -14.91
N GLY A 180 -3.68 -15.58 -15.38
CA GLY A 180 -2.72 -14.87 -14.55
C GLY A 180 -2.08 -15.74 -13.47
N GLU A 181 -1.41 -15.10 -12.54
CA GLU A 181 -0.71 -15.75 -11.42
C GLU A 181 -1.47 -15.55 -10.11
N LEU A 182 -1.85 -16.64 -9.43
CA LEU A 182 -2.35 -16.53 -8.06
C LEU A 182 -1.18 -16.14 -7.15
N VAL A 183 -1.07 -14.84 -6.85
CA VAL A 183 -0.03 -14.32 -5.96
C VAL A 183 -0.46 -14.27 -4.51
N GLY A 184 -1.76 -14.22 -4.22
CA GLY A 184 -2.28 -14.09 -2.86
C GLY A 184 -3.58 -14.83 -2.61
N TRP A 185 -3.75 -15.25 -1.36
CA TRP A 185 -4.99 -15.78 -0.82
C TRP A 185 -5.31 -15.10 0.51
N GLN A 186 -6.39 -14.31 0.53
CA GLN A 186 -6.99 -13.80 1.76
C GLN A 186 -7.86 -14.92 2.33
N HIS A 187 -7.41 -15.52 3.43
CA HIS A 187 -8.02 -16.76 3.94
C HIS A 187 -8.88 -16.60 5.18
N SER A 188 -8.89 -15.41 5.78
CA SER A 188 -9.72 -15.10 6.94
C SER A 188 -9.95 -13.59 7.06
N SER A 189 -11.16 -13.21 7.48
CA SER A 189 -11.49 -11.84 7.92
C SER A 189 -11.57 -11.72 9.45
N LYS A 190 -11.05 -12.71 10.19
CA LYS A 190 -11.08 -12.74 11.65
C LYS A 190 -9.71 -13.09 12.24
N GLY A 191 -8.67 -12.49 11.67
CA GLY A 191 -7.31 -12.63 12.18
C GLY A 191 -7.12 -11.92 13.52
N ILE A 192 -6.32 -12.52 14.40
CA ILE A 192 -5.83 -11.90 15.63
C ILE A 192 -4.32 -11.74 15.49
N VAL A 193 -3.86 -10.49 15.43
CA VAL A 193 -2.44 -10.14 15.28
C VAL A 193 -2.05 -9.18 16.39
N SER A 194 -0.96 -9.47 17.08
CA SER A 194 -0.44 -8.58 18.13
C SER A 194 -0.08 -7.22 17.55
N GLY A 195 -0.53 -6.14 18.18
CA GLY A 195 -0.34 -4.77 17.70
C GLY A 195 -1.56 -4.20 16.98
N ILE A 196 -2.60 -5.01 16.74
CA ILE A 196 -3.88 -4.58 16.14
C ILE A 196 -5.01 -4.86 17.12
N ASN A 197 -5.91 -3.90 17.29
CA ASN A 197 -7.12 -4.07 18.09
C ASN A 197 -8.26 -4.61 17.23
N GLY A 198 -8.90 -5.70 17.68
CA GLY A 198 -9.99 -6.34 16.94
C GLY A 198 -9.48 -7.30 15.88
N TYR A 199 -10.31 -7.53 14.88
CA TYR A 199 -9.99 -8.45 13.78
C TYR A 199 -9.30 -7.71 12.62
N VAL A 200 -8.47 -8.46 11.92
CA VAL A 200 -7.79 -8.05 10.67
C VAL A 200 -7.86 -9.18 9.66
N ASP A 201 -7.85 -8.83 8.38
CA ASP A 201 -7.79 -9.81 7.31
C ASP A 201 -6.41 -10.46 7.25
N LEU A 202 -6.40 -11.79 7.06
CA LEU A 202 -5.18 -12.59 7.01
C LEU A 202 -4.93 -13.09 5.60
N ASP A 203 -3.70 -12.92 5.16
CA ASP A 203 -3.24 -13.23 3.82
C ASP A 203 -2.03 -14.15 3.81
N VAL A 204 -1.94 -14.96 2.77
CA VAL A 204 -0.70 -15.60 2.35
C VAL A 204 -0.37 -15.20 0.92
N PHE A 205 0.90 -14.88 0.67
CA PHE A 205 1.40 -14.59 -0.66
C PHE A 205 2.48 -15.58 -1.08
N TYR A 206 2.52 -15.89 -2.38
CA TYR A 206 3.33 -16.97 -2.93
C TYR A 206 4.56 -16.48 -3.70
N GLY A 207 4.68 -15.18 -3.90
CA GLY A 207 5.81 -14.52 -4.54
C GLY A 207 6.54 -13.59 -3.57
N ASP A 208 7.52 -12.88 -4.09
CA ASP A 208 8.26 -11.89 -3.34
C ASP A 208 7.45 -10.60 -3.19
N MET A 209 7.53 -10.03 -2.00
CA MET A 209 7.03 -8.68 -1.71
C MET A 209 8.23 -7.79 -1.45
N THR A 210 8.22 -6.60 -2.02
CA THR A 210 9.30 -5.64 -1.84
C THR A 210 8.88 -4.51 -0.92
N ILE A 211 9.84 -3.94 -0.20
CA ILE A 211 9.62 -2.67 0.50
C ILE A 211 9.45 -1.60 -0.57
N GLY A 212 8.32 -0.90 -0.55
CA GLY A 212 8.07 0.21 -1.47
C GLY A 212 9.06 1.34 -1.21
N GLU A 213 9.59 1.92 -2.28
CA GLU A 213 10.42 3.11 -2.16
C GLU A 213 9.54 4.34 -1.91
N VAL A 214 9.89 5.11 -0.90
CA VAL A 214 9.28 6.40 -0.64
C VAL A 214 10.30 7.51 -0.91
N SER A 215 9.81 8.61 -1.46
CA SER A 215 10.65 9.79 -1.71
C SER A 215 11.30 10.28 -0.42
N PRO A 216 12.53 10.78 -0.47
CA PRO A 216 13.12 11.49 0.68
C PRO A 216 12.22 12.58 1.25
N SER A 217 11.40 13.22 0.42
CA SER A 217 10.42 14.22 0.86
C SER A 217 9.33 13.66 1.78
N TYR A 218 9.03 12.36 1.70
CA TYR A 218 8.09 11.68 2.60
C TYR A 218 8.52 11.78 4.07
N TYR A 219 9.83 11.67 4.32
CA TYR A 219 10.38 11.76 5.67
C TYR A 219 10.42 13.19 6.22
N ALA A 220 10.14 14.19 5.39
CA ALA A 220 10.11 15.60 5.79
C ALA A 220 8.74 16.07 6.29
N THR A 221 7.87 15.16 6.72
CA THR A 221 6.58 15.49 7.35
C THR A 221 6.83 16.10 8.76
N PRO A 222 5.87 16.87 9.31
CA PRO A 222 5.99 17.43 10.66
C PRO A 222 6.24 16.39 11.77
N GLU A 223 5.99 15.13 11.49
CA GLU A 223 6.12 14.00 12.40
C GLU A 223 7.57 13.50 12.54
N PHE A 224 8.48 13.89 11.63
CA PHE A 224 9.88 13.51 11.67
C PHE A 224 10.77 14.70 11.98
N THR A 225 11.80 14.49 12.79
CA THR A 225 12.90 15.44 12.96
C THR A 225 13.84 15.39 11.74
N LEU A 226 14.62 16.46 11.54
CA LEU A 226 15.66 16.45 10.49
C LEU A 226 16.64 15.28 10.64
N ILE A 227 16.97 14.90 11.88
CA ILE A 227 17.88 13.78 12.17
C ILE A 227 17.30 12.46 11.67
N GLU A 228 16.03 12.19 11.97
CA GLU A 228 15.33 11.00 11.50
C GLU A 228 15.23 10.98 9.97
N CYS A 229 14.88 12.11 9.37
CA CYS A 229 14.79 12.23 7.91
C CYS A 229 16.14 11.94 7.23
N LEU A 230 17.22 12.50 7.71
CA LEU A 230 18.55 12.29 7.14
C LEU A 230 19.00 10.83 7.27
N ASN A 231 18.76 10.20 8.44
CA ASN A 231 19.03 8.76 8.61
C ASN A 231 18.27 7.89 7.61
N LYS A 232 16.98 8.19 7.41
CA LYS A 232 16.11 7.42 6.49
C LYS A 232 16.55 7.50 5.02
N ILE A 233 17.17 8.62 4.62
CA ILE A 233 17.75 8.78 3.27
C ILE A 233 19.23 8.35 3.20
N GLY A 234 19.73 7.63 4.22
CA GLY A 234 21.09 7.10 4.23
C GLY A 234 22.17 8.15 4.55
N VAL A 235 21.80 9.30 5.07
CA VAL A 235 22.74 10.39 5.43
C VAL A 235 22.93 10.41 6.94
N TYR A 236 24.16 10.07 7.41
CA TYR A 236 24.48 10.14 8.84
C TYR A 236 24.39 11.57 9.39
N PRO A 237 23.48 11.88 10.32
CA PRO A 237 23.10 13.25 10.66
C PRO A 237 23.97 13.89 11.75
N SER A 238 25.28 13.69 11.72
CA SER A 238 26.17 14.37 12.66
C SER A 238 26.05 15.90 12.57
N MET A 239 26.44 16.62 13.57
CA MET A 239 26.47 18.09 13.53
C MET A 239 27.32 18.57 12.35
N GLU A 240 28.45 17.94 12.09
CA GLU A 240 29.34 18.25 10.99
C GLU A 240 28.69 18.02 9.63
N THR A 241 28.03 16.86 9.44
CA THR A 241 27.28 16.57 8.21
C THR A 241 26.18 17.59 7.99
N ARG A 242 25.40 17.91 9.02
CA ARG A 242 24.34 18.92 8.92
C ARG A 242 24.88 20.32 8.59
N LYS A 243 26.06 20.70 9.11
CA LYS A 243 26.75 21.94 8.73
C LYS A 243 27.12 21.96 7.24
N ARG A 244 27.67 20.86 6.71
CA ARG A 244 27.99 20.75 5.27
C ARG A 244 26.73 20.88 4.42
N ILE A 245 25.67 20.17 4.78
CA ILE A 245 24.37 20.26 4.12
C ILE A 245 23.85 21.70 4.16
N ALA A 246 23.93 22.39 5.30
CA ALA A 246 23.49 23.76 5.44
C ALA A 246 24.25 24.71 4.50
N ILE A 247 25.57 24.58 4.41
CA ILE A 247 26.42 25.35 3.48
C ILE A 247 25.99 25.09 2.03
N ALA A 248 25.82 23.81 1.65
CA ALA A 248 25.41 23.44 0.30
C ALA A 248 24.02 23.99 -0.11
N ASN A 249 23.19 24.30 0.88
CA ASN A 249 21.83 24.83 0.69
C ASN A 249 21.69 26.31 1.07
N ASN A 250 22.81 27.05 1.17
CA ASN A 250 22.83 28.46 1.50
C ASN A 250 22.16 28.85 2.84
N ILE A 251 22.26 27.97 3.83
CA ILE A 251 21.81 28.23 5.20
C ILE A 251 23.03 28.68 6.03
N PRO A 252 23.20 29.98 6.24
CA PRO A 252 24.41 30.50 6.88
C PRO A 252 24.42 30.20 8.38
N ASN A 253 25.63 30.16 8.96
CA ASN A 253 25.84 30.08 10.42
C ASN A 253 25.05 28.98 11.10
N TYR A 254 25.02 27.80 10.50
CA TYR A 254 24.23 26.66 11.02
C TYR A 254 24.73 26.22 12.39
N THR A 255 23.86 26.31 13.38
CA THR A 255 24.07 25.84 14.76
C THR A 255 23.09 24.75 15.18
N GLY A 256 22.19 24.36 14.29
CA GLY A 256 21.20 23.31 14.54
C GLY A 256 19.94 23.84 15.24
N THR A 257 19.61 25.09 15.09
CA THR A 257 18.35 25.64 15.64
C THR A 257 17.13 24.98 15.00
N LYS A 258 16.00 25.09 15.67
CA LYS A 258 14.74 24.58 15.16
C LYS A 258 14.41 25.18 13.79
N GLU A 259 14.58 26.48 13.63
CA GLU A 259 14.30 27.21 12.39
C GLU A 259 15.19 26.71 11.25
N GLN A 260 16.50 26.57 11.51
CA GLN A 260 17.45 26.07 10.52
C GLN A 260 17.15 24.61 10.11
N ASN A 261 16.77 23.77 11.07
CA ASN A 261 16.35 22.39 10.79
C ASN A 261 15.06 22.35 9.98
N LEU A 262 14.10 23.23 10.26
CA LEU A 262 12.85 23.35 9.48
C LEU A 262 13.09 23.80 8.05
N LEU A 263 14.07 24.71 7.81
CA LEU A 263 14.47 25.09 6.44
C LEU A 263 15.02 23.90 5.66
N MET A 264 15.88 23.09 6.28
CA MET A 264 16.38 21.85 5.64
C MET A 264 15.25 20.85 5.36
N LEU A 265 14.32 20.68 6.31
CA LEU A 265 13.14 19.82 6.13
C LEU A 265 12.26 20.31 4.98
N ALA A 266 12.05 21.63 4.85
CA ALA A 266 11.31 22.20 3.73
C ALA A 266 11.99 21.90 2.39
N LEU A 267 13.31 22.09 2.31
CA LEU A 267 14.09 21.75 1.11
C LEU A 267 14.04 20.24 0.79
N LEU A 268 14.10 19.41 1.82
CA LEU A 268 13.96 17.95 1.65
C LEU A 268 12.58 17.58 1.13
N LYS A 269 11.53 18.16 1.69
CA LYS A 269 10.13 17.97 1.25
C LYS A 269 9.95 18.38 -0.21
N ASP A 270 10.57 19.46 -0.65
CA ASP A 270 10.52 19.91 -2.03
C ASP A 270 11.45 19.12 -2.97
N GLY A 271 12.19 18.13 -2.46
CA GLY A 271 13.18 17.37 -3.26
C GLY A 271 14.38 18.20 -3.67
N LYS A 272 14.64 19.32 -3.00
CA LYS A 272 15.69 20.31 -3.35
C LYS A 272 16.90 20.27 -2.42
N LEU A 273 16.85 19.48 -1.33
CA LEU A 273 17.95 19.39 -0.38
C LEU A 273 19.19 18.77 -1.04
N LYS A 274 20.27 19.52 -1.09
CA LYS A 274 21.59 19.03 -1.52
C LYS A 274 22.26 18.39 -0.31
N THR A 275 22.50 17.09 -0.35
CA THR A 275 23.06 16.30 0.75
C THR A 275 24.58 16.17 0.72
N ALA A 276 25.27 16.98 -0.05
CA ALA A 276 26.73 17.08 -0.27
C ALA A 276 27.59 15.85 0.07
#